data_9e969cacf642d4f14f868c9ca7642961
#
_entry.id   9e969cacf642d4f14f868c9ca7642961
#
_cell.length_a   1.000
_cell.length_b   1.000
_cell.length_c   1.000
_cell.angle_alpha   90.00
_cell.angle_beta   90.00
_cell.angle_gamma   90.00
#
_symmetry.space_group_name_H-M   'P 1'
#
loop_
_entity.id
_entity.type
_entity.pdbx_description
1 polymer ?
#
loop_
_entity_poly.entity_id
_entity_poly.type
_entity_poly.pdbx_seq_one_letter_code
_entity_poly.pdbx_strand_id
1 'polypeptide(L)'
;MTGLSLEDQELRVLMDDMDDIAYDFLELDELTRAYAVSIHRSQGSEYPCVVVPLTTSAWLMLRRNLLYTAVTRAKRIVVLVGSTRALARAVRTEGAGQRYAALAERLRRGAGSGGRSSSAATTATAD
;
A
#
# COMPACT_ATOMS: atom_id res chain seq x y z
N MET A 1 -15.90 13.61 -17.12
CA MET A 1 -16.87 14.68 -16.83
C MET A 1 -17.74 14.83 -18.05
N THR A 2 -19.00 14.48 -17.95
CA THR A 2 -19.94 14.42 -19.07
C THR A 2 -21.02 15.51 -19.03
N GLY A 3 -21.33 16.04 -17.85
CA GLY A 3 -22.32 17.10 -17.70
C GLY A 3 -22.15 17.85 -16.39
N LEU A 4 -22.57 19.10 -16.39
CA LEU A 4 -22.67 19.95 -15.22
C LEU A 4 -24.03 20.65 -15.28
N SER A 5 -24.89 20.41 -14.29
CA SER A 5 -26.13 21.12 -14.09
C SER A 5 -25.99 22.04 -12.89
N LEU A 6 -26.08 23.35 -13.13
CA LEU A 6 -26.06 24.35 -12.06
C LEU A 6 -27.43 24.50 -11.39
N GLU A 7 -28.50 24.17 -12.12
CA GLU A 7 -29.86 24.23 -11.59
C GLU A 7 -30.13 23.11 -10.61
N ASP A 8 -29.68 21.89 -10.94
CA ASP A 8 -29.87 20.71 -10.11
C ASP A 8 -28.72 20.51 -9.11
N GLN A 9 -27.66 21.33 -9.19
CA GLN A 9 -26.43 21.22 -8.40
C GLN A 9 -25.77 19.83 -8.53
N GLU A 10 -25.79 19.26 -9.72
CA GLU A 10 -25.23 17.96 -10.04
C GLU A 10 -24.05 18.02 -11.00
N LEU A 11 -23.03 17.20 -10.72
CA LEU A 11 -21.93 16.89 -11.63
C LEU A 11 -22.00 15.45 -12.09
N ARG A 12 -22.10 15.23 -13.41
CA ARG A 12 -22.06 13.90 -13.99
C ARG A 12 -20.66 13.51 -14.44
N VAL A 13 -20.23 12.32 -14.00
CA VAL A 13 -18.92 11.75 -14.30
C VAL A 13 -19.10 10.37 -14.91
N LEU A 14 -18.59 10.20 -16.13
CA LEU A 14 -18.49 8.89 -16.77
C LEU A 14 -17.26 8.17 -16.24
N MET A 15 -17.46 7.00 -15.65
CA MET A 15 -16.39 6.09 -15.22
C MET A 15 -15.92 5.21 -16.38
N ASP A 16 -14.78 4.54 -16.20
CA ASP A 16 -14.17 3.66 -17.22
C ASP A 16 -15.11 2.50 -17.63
N ASP A 17 -16.00 2.07 -16.74
CA ASP A 17 -16.98 1.01 -16.98
C ASP A 17 -18.26 1.50 -17.71
N MET A 18 -18.25 2.72 -18.24
CA MET A 18 -19.39 3.41 -18.86
C MET A 18 -20.55 3.72 -17.93
N ASP A 19 -20.36 3.62 -16.63
CA ASP A 19 -21.35 4.06 -15.65
C ASP A 19 -21.31 5.58 -15.52
N ASP A 20 -22.48 6.21 -15.75
CA ASP A 20 -22.67 7.66 -15.57
C ASP A 20 -23.18 7.90 -14.15
N ILE A 21 -22.32 8.44 -13.31
CA ILE A 21 -22.61 8.68 -11.90
C ILE A 21 -22.86 10.18 -11.70
N ALA A 22 -23.97 10.51 -11.08
CA ALA A 22 -24.30 11.87 -10.67
C ALA A 22 -23.81 12.11 -9.24
N TYR A 23 -23.09 13.20 -9.04
CA TYR A 23 -22.61 13.66 -7.74
C TYR A 23 -23.30 14.98 -7.40
N ASP A 24 -23.85 15.09 -6.21
CA ASP A 24 -24.29 16.36 -5.65
C ASP A 24 -23.09 17.30 -5.42
N PHE A 25 -23.31 18.62 -5.46
CA PHE A 25 -22.25 19.58 -5.19
C PHE A 25 -21.67 19.47 -3.79
N LEU A 26 -22.41 18.94 -2.83
CA LEU A 26 -21.92 18.66 -1.48
C LEU A 26 -20.95 17.47 -1.43
N GLU A 27 -20.94 16.62 -2.45
CA GLU A 27 -20.08 15.43 -2.54
C GLU A 27 -18.85 15.66 -3.42
N LEU A 28 -18.67 16.86 -3.97
CA LEU A 28 -17.55 17.18 -4.88
C LEU A 28 -16.16 17.11 -4.22
N ASP A 29 -16.08 17.18 -2.92
CA ASP A 29 -14.85 16.98 -2.14
C ASP A 29 -14.34 15.52 -2.18
N GLU A 30 -15.20 14.55 -2.48
CA GLU A 30 -14.83 13.16 -2.72
C GLU A 30 -14.13 12.97 -4.07
N LEU A 31 -14.36 13.89 -5.03
CA LEU A 31 -13.79 13.82 -6.36
C LEU A 31 -12.38 14.41 -6.40
N THR A 32 -11.45 13.64 -6.94
CA THR A 32 -10.07 14.08 -7.14
C THR A 32 -9.65 13.85 -8.59
N ARG A 33 -8.88 14.77 -9.14
CA ARG A 33 -8.35 14.62 -10.50
C ARG A 33 -7.49 13.36 -10.61
N ALA A 34 -7.76 12.51 -11.61
CA ALA A 34 -7.14 11.20 -11.78
C ALA A 34 -5.89 11.19 -12.65
N TYR A 35 -5.36 12.35 -13.09
CA TYR A 35 -4.17 12.41 -13.94
C TYR A 35 -2.87 11.99 -13.23
N ALA A 36 -2.84 12.06 -11.91
CA ALA A 36 -1.74 11.58 -11.09
C ALA A 36 -2.25 11.21 -9.69
N VAL A 37 -1.74 10.11 -9.15
CA VAL A 37 -2.07 9.64 -7.81
C VAL A 37 -0.80 9.32 -7.04
N SER A 38 -0.84 9.43 -5.72
CA SER A 38 0.30 8.97 -4.91
C SER A 38 0.39 7.44 -4.91
N ILE A 39 1.60 6.91 -4.73
CA ILE A 39 1.83 5.46 -4.68
C ILE A 39 0.98 4.80 -3.58
N HIS A 40 0.76 5.48 -2.47
CA HIS A 40 -0.07 4.95 -1.38
C HIS A 40 -1.56 4.87 -1.76
N ARG A 41 -2.09 5.88 -2.44
CA ARG A 41 -3.48 5.87 -2.91
C ARG A 41 -3.72 4.86 -4.03
N SER A 42 -2.69 4.52 -4.80
CA SER A 42 -2.78 3.49 -5.85
C SER A 42 -2.70 2.05 -5.32
N GLN A 43 -2.55 1.86 -4.01
CA GLN A 43 -2.52 0.51 -3.43
C GLN A 43 -3.87 -0.18 -3.61
N GLY A 44 -3.83 -1.42 -4.11
CA GLY A 44 -5.03 -2.19 -4.44
C GLY A 44 -5.52 -1.98 -5.88
N SER A 45 -5.10 -0.91 -6.56
CA SER A 45 -5.46 -0.65 -7.95
C SER A 45 -4.37 -1.12 -8.91
N GLU A 46 -4.74 -1.42 -10.15
CA GLU A 46 -3.84 -1.81 -11.22
C GLU A 46 -4.15 -1.01 -12.49
N TYR A 47 -3.12 -0.64 -13.22
CA TYR A 47 -3.22 0.20 -14.40
C TYR A 47 -2.53 -0.45 -15.60
N PRO A 48 -3.03 -0.29 -16.83
CA PRO A 48 -2.37 -0.80 -18.01
C PRO A 48 -0.94 -0.29 -18.20
N CYS A 49 -0.72 0.99 -17.86
CA CYS A 49 0.57 1.65 -17.91
C CYS A 49 0.76 2.53 -16.68
N VAL A 50 1.94 2.51 -16.09
CA VAL A 50 2.31 3.34 -14.95
C VAL A 50 3.56 4.15 -15.28
N VAL A 51 3.48 5.45 -15.14
CA VAL A 51 4.61 6.37 -15.29
C VAL A 51 5.06 6.84 -13.92
N VAL A 52 6.31 6.55 -13.57
CA VAL A 52 6.87 6.88 -12.24
C VAL A 52 7.98 7.93 -12.40
N PRO A 53 7.76 9.17 -11.97
CA PRO A 53 8.81 10.18 -11.94
C PRO A 53 9.79 9.92 -10.80
N LEU A 54 11.07 9.81 -11.13
CA LEU A 54 12.18 9.62 -10.19
C LEU A 54 13.05 10.89 -10.14
N THR A 55 12.60 11.87 -9.36
CA THR A 55 13.29 13.15 -9.22
C THR A 55 14.21 13.17 -8.01
N THR A 56 15.32 13.90 -8.10
CA THR A 56 16.23 14.09 -6.97
C THR A 56 15.63 14.96 -5.86
N SER A 57 14.62 15.76 -6.15
CA SER A 57 13.87 16.52 -5.14
C SER A 57 13.11 15.61 -4.17
N ALA A 58 12.68 14.42 -4.63
CA ALA A 58 12.02 13.42 -3.79
C ALA A 58 13.01 12.47 -3.08
N TRP A 59 14.24 12.90 -2.86
CA TRP A 59 15.36 12.06 -2.37
C TRP A 59 15.05 11.22 -1.13
N LEU A 60 14.31 11.76 -0.16
CA LEU A 60 13.90 11.06 1.06
C LEU A 60 12.86 9.97 0.82
N MET A 61 12.08 10.12 -0.26
CA MET A 61 11.03 9.17 -0.65
C MET A 61 11.53 8.05 -1.55
N LEU A 62 12.75 8.18 -2.12
CA LEU A 62 13.35 7.18 -2.99
C LEU A 62 13.80 5.94 -2.18
N ARG A 63 12.85 5.02 -1.97
CA ARG A 63 13.07 3.77 -1.24
C ARG A 63 12.63 2.58 -2.06
N ARG A 64 13.28 1.43 -1.88
CA ARG A 64 13.00 0.18 -2.61
C ARG A 64 11.54 -0.25 -2.51
N ASN A 65 10.94 -0.19 -1.33
CA ASN A 65 9.56 -0.59 -1.13
C ASN A 65 8.56 0.29 -1.90
N LEU A 66 8.80 1.61 -1.97
CA LEU A 66 7.94 2.51 -2.76
C LEU A 66 8.09 2.27 -4.25
N LEU A 67 9.34 2.11 -4.74
CA LEU A 67 9.58 1.77 -6.13
C LEU A 67 8.91 0.45 -6.49
N TYR A 68 9.06 -0.58 -5.65
CA TYR A 68 8.41 -1.87 -5.86
C TYR A 68 6.88 -1.73 -5.92
N THR A 69 6.30 -1.03 -4.96
CA THR A 69 4.84 -0.79 -4.95
C THR A 69 4.37 -0.09 -6.21
N ALA A 70 5.09 0.93 -6.69
CA ALA A 70 4.74 1.63 -7.92
C ALA A 70 4.83 0.73 -9.15
N VAL A 71 5.91 -0.04 -9.29
CA VAL A 71 6.12 -0.95 -10.42
C VAL A 71 5.06 -2.05 -10.47
N THR A 72 4.68 -2.60 -9.33
CA THR A 72 3.66 -3.66 -9.23
C THR A 72 2.23 -3.17 -9.50
N ARG A 73 2.01 -1.87 -9.68
CA ARG A 73 0.71 -1.34 -10.12
C ARG A 73 0.49 -1.45 -11.62
N ALA A 74 1.53 -1.72 -12.39
CA ALA A 74 1.41 -1.82 -13.83
C ALA A 74 1.08 -3.25 -14.28
N LYS A 75 0.04 -3.38 -15.12
CA LYS A 75 -0.31 -4.65 -15.78
C LYS A 75 0.58 -4.97 -16.98
N ARG A 76 0.99 -3.96 -17.75
CA ARG A 76 1.66 -4.14 -19.03
C ARG A 76 2.95 -3.35 -19.16
N ILE A 77 2.94 -2.06 -18.83
CA ILE A 77 4.04 -1.15 -19.13
C ILE A 77 4.37 -0.32 -17.88
N VAL A 78 5.65 -0.24 -17.55
CA VAL A 78 6.20 0.72 -16.58
C VAL A 78 7.16 1.65 -17.29
N VAL A 79 6.99 2.95 -17.11
CA VAL A 79 7.88 3.98 -17.61
C VAL A 79 8.50 4.71 -16.41
N LEU A 80 9.81 4.61 -16.26
CA LEU A 80 10.55 5.33 -15.24
C LEU A 80 11.16 6.59 -15.84
N VAL A 81 10.75 7.76 -15.37
CA VAL A 81 11.18 9.07 -15.88
C VAL A 81 12.04 9.76 -14.83
N GLY A 82 13.32 9.97 -15.13
CA GLY A 82 14.22 10.65 -14.20
C GLY A 82 15.69 10.30 -14.38
N SER A 83 16.50 10.56 -13.37
CA SER A 83 17.93 10.27 -13.43
C SER A 83 18.27 8.84 -13.00
N THR A 84 19.27 8.24 -13.65
CA THR A 84 19.81 6.92 -13.26
C THR A 84 20.34 6.92 -11.82
N ARG A 85 20.79 8.07 -11.34
CA ARG A 85 21.22 8.27 -9.95
C ARG A 85 20.08 8.14 -8.97
N ALA A 86 18.90 8.72 -9.29
CA ALA A 86 17.70 8.58 -8.47
C ALA A 86 17.20 7.13 -8.44
N LEU A 87 17.20 6.46 -9.59
CA LEU A 87 16.86 5.05 -9.69
C LEU A 87 17.80 4.16 -8.86
N ALA A 88 19.11 4.33 -9.01
CA ALA A 88 20.10 3.57 -8.24
C ALA A 88 19.92 3.75 -6.74
N ARG A 89 19.60 4.97 -6.30
CA ARG A 89 19.28 5.23 -4.90
C ARG A 89 18.00 4.51 -4.47
N ALA A 90 16.92 4.64 -5.23
CA ALA A 90 15.65 3.98 -4.91
C ALA A 90 15.82 2.47 -4.72
N VAL A 91 16.62 1.83 -5.57
CA VAL A 91 16.92 0.39 -5.49
C VAL A 91 17.77 0.03 -4.27
N ARG A 92 18.78 0.86 -3.92
CA ARG A 92 19.72 0.58 -2.83
C ARG A 92 19.17 0.94 -1.46
N THR A 93 18.28 1.94 -1.36
CA THR A 93 17.75 2.40 -0.08
C THR A 93 16.67 1.44 0.38
N GLU A 94 17.00 0.66 1.39
CA GLU A 94 16.01 -0.19 2.07
C GLU A 94 14.97 0.70 2.77
N GLY A 95 13.72 0.28 2.73
CA GLY A 95 12.69 0.93 3.53
C GLY A 95 13.07 0.84 5.01
N ALA A 96 12.86 1.89 5.77
CA ALA A 96 13.00 1.86 7.23
C ALA A 96 11.92 0.94 7.82
N GLY A 97 12.16 -0.35 7.73
CA GLY A 97 11.23 -1.40 8.10
C GLY A 97 11.87 -2.41 9.04
N GLN A 98 12.71 -2.00 9.97
CA GLN A 98 12.71 -2.73 11.22
C GLN A 98 11.33 -2.46 11.84
N ARG A 99 10.41 -3.36 11.53
CA ARG A 99 9.19 -3.45 12.33
C ARG A 99 9.65 -3.81 13.73
N TYR A 100 9.61 -2.86 14.63
CA TYR A 100 9.75 -3.08 16.07
C TYR A 100 8.51 -3.83 16.63
N ALA A 101 7.99 -4.78 15.85
CA ALA A 101 7.03 -5.72 16.37
C ALA A 101 7.82 -6.69 17.24
N ALA A 102 7.68 -6.59 18.55
CA ALA A 102 8.23 -7.55 19.49
C ALA A 102 7.63 -8.97 19.31
N LEU A 103 7.01 -9.24 18.15
CA LEU A 103 6.36 -10.51 17.85
C LEU A 103 7.35 -11.67 17.82
N ALA A 104 8.50 -11.50 17.18
CA ALA A 104 9.54 -12.54 17.14
C ALA A 104 10.06 -12.85 18.55
N GLU A 105 10.22 -11.83 19.38
CA GLU A 105 10.63 -11.97 20.77
C GLU A 105 9.54 -12.64 21.61
N ARG A 106 8.27 -12.25 21.42
CA ARG A 106 7.13 -12.89 22.10
C ARG A 106 6.94 -14.34 21.69
N LEU A 107 7.13 -14.68 20.42
CA LEU A 107 7.06 -16.06 19.94
C LEU A 107 8.18 -16.92 20.52
N ARG A 108 9.40 -16.41 20.63
CA ARG A 108 10.50 -17.12 21.27
C ARG A 108 10.24 -17.36 22.76
N ARG A 109 9.70 -16.39 23.46
CA ARG A 109 9.33 -16.53 24.89
C ARG A 109 8.17 -17.51 25.08
N GLY A 110 7.16 -17.47 24.21
CA GLY A 110 6.02 -18.39 24.26
C GLY A 110 6.40 -19.85 23.96
N ALA A 111 7.34 -20.07 23.05
CA ALA A 111 7.84 -21.43 22.75
C ALA A 111 8.70 -22.03 23.87
N GLY A 112 9.29 -21.20 24.75
CA GLY A 112 10.09 -21.66 25.89
C GLY A 112 9.29 -22.03 27.15
N SER A 113 8.00 -21.68 27.22
CA SER A 113 7.18 -21.93 28.44
C SER A 113 6.28 -23.16 28.36
N GLY A 114 6.29 -23.87 27.23
CA GLY A 114 5.44 -25.06 27.01
C GLY A 114 6.03 -26.40 27.49
N GLY A 115 7.15 -26.43 28.19
CA GLY A 115 7.87 -27.66 28.51
C GLY A 115 8.07 -27.97 29.99
N ARG A 116 7.14 -27.67 30.87
CA ARG A 116 7.19 -28.18 32.26
C ARG A 116 5.80 -28.32 32.84
N SER A 117 5.14 -29.44 32.60
CA SER A 117 4.19 -29.99 33.58
C SER A 117 3.93 -31.47 33.28
N SER A 118 4.00 -32.17 34.32
CA SER A 118 3.47 -33.52 34.53
C SER A 118 4.47 -34.65 34.54
N SER A 119 5.11 -34.79 35.69
CA SER A 119 5.46 -36.08 36.23
C SER A 119 5.17 -36.02 37.75
N ALA A 120 3.95 -36.26 38.13
CA ALA A 120 3.60 -36.57 39.52
C ALA A 120 3.25 -38.03 39.56
N ALA A 121 4.15 -38.80 40.16
CA ALA A 121 4.00 -40.21 40.43
C ALA A 121 2.88 -40.42 41.47
N THR A 122 1.94 -41.27 41.10
CA THR A 122 0.98 -41.85 42.04
C THR A 122 1.61 -43.10 42.63
N THR A 123 2.00 -43.02 43.90
CA THR A 123 2.35 -44.21 44.70
C THR A 123 1.07 -44.64 45.38
N ALA A 124 0.52 -45.77 44.96
CA ALA A 124 -0.52 -46.49 45.68
C ALA A 124 0.15 -47.44 46.66
N THR A 125 -0.12 -47.29 47.94
CA THR A 125 0.21 -48.23 48.98
C THR A 125 -1.03 -49.08 49.23
N ALA A 126 -0.86 -50.39 49.07
CA ALA A 126 -1.81 -51.41 49.53
C ALA A 126 -1.54 -51.71 51.00
N ASP A 127 -2.59 -51.82 51.77
CA ASP A 127 -2.75 -52.76 52.85
C ASP A 127 -4.23 -53.07 53.08
#